data_4e905748aab1e2aa47bcade2bc9ae157
#
_entry.id   4e905748aab1e2aa47bcade2bc9ae157
#
_cell.length_a   1.000
_cell.length_b   1.000
_cell.length_c   1.000
_cell.angle_alpha   90.00
_cell.angle_beta   90.00
_cell.angle_gamma   90.00
#
_symmetry.space_group_name_H-M   'P 1'
#
loop_
_entity.id
_entity.type
_entity.pdbx_description
1 polymer ?
#
loop_
_entity_poly.entity_id
_entity_poly.type
_entity_poly.pdbx_seq_one_letter_code
_entity_poly.pdbx_strand_id
1 'polypeptide(L)'
;GRREKMRLQLHFGADYSAGAYGWTLDRDAIRASVDWQLRNLQTDTIDFGFLHCIDELRDLETAWGTLEEILRLKDQGVVRHVGLSSHTPAVVNRLLEEKVLDLVMFSINPAYDYSAGGEFAIGGAQERMDLYRRCEAEGVGISVMKAFSGGQLLDEKTSPLGCALTEYQCIQYALDKPGVLTVLPGVR
;
A
#
# COMPACT_ATOMS: atom_id res chain seq x y z
N GLY A 1 -21.72 18.70 -1.36
CA GLY A 1 -20.42 18.16 -1.69
C GLY A 1 -20.47 16.77 -2.30
N ARG A 2 -19.30 16.26 -2.66
CA ARG A 2 -19.15 14.88 -3.18
C ARG A 2 -18.34 14.00 -2.24
N ARG A 3 -17.94 14.51 -1.07
CA ARG A 3 -17.07 13.82 -0.11
C ARG A 3 -17.64 12.47 0.31
N GLU A 4 -18.94 12.40 0.57
CA GLU A 4 -19.62 11.19 1.03
C GLU A 4 -19.62 10.06 -0.02
N LYS A 5 -19.34 10.40 -1.29
CA LYS A 5 -19.26 9.45 -2.41
C LYS A 5 -17.84 8.94 -2.68
N MET A 6 -16.83 9.48 -1.98
CA MET A 6 -15.43 9.11 -2.16
C MET A 6 -14.92 8.42 -0.91
N ARG A 7 -13.98 7.50 -1.11
CA ARG A 7 -13.19 6.90 -0.04
C ARG A 7 -11.81 7.53 -0.04
N LEU A 8 -11.39 8.04 1.12
CA LEU A 8 -10.09 8.66 1.29
C LEU A 8 -9.10 7.67 1.86
N GLN A 9 -7.95 7.59 1.21
CA GLN A 9 -6.81 6.84 1.66
C GLN A 9 -5.67 7.81 1.94
N LEU A 10 -5.17 7.83 3.16
CA LEU A 10 -4.04 8.65 3.58
C LEU A 10 -2.89 7.78 4.07
N HIS A 11 -1.66 8.22 3.79
CA HIS A 11 -0.44 7.55 4.17
C HIS A 11 0.24 8.29 5.32
N PHE A 12 0.29 7.64 6.48
CA PHE A 12 0.96 8.11 7.68
C PHE A 12 2.46 7.82 7.56
N GLY A 13 3.26 8.86 7.48
CA GLY A 13 4.70 8.78 7.21
C GLY A 13 5.11 9.40 5.88
N ALA A 14 4.18 9.67 4.96
CA ALA A 14 4.46 10.53 3.80
C ALA A 14 4.56 11.98 4.28
N ASP A 15 5.69 12.62 3.99
CA ASP A 15 5.97 13.99 4.39
C ASP A 15 6.21 14.88 3.15
N TYR A 16 5.51 16.01 3.10
CA TYR A 16 5.64 17.01 2.03
C TYR A 16 6.02 18.39 2.57
N SER A 17 6.45 18.49 3.82
CA SER A 17 6.75 19.74 4.51
C SER A 17 7.85 20.58 3.83
N ALA A 18 8.79 19.90 3.16
CA ALA A 18 9.86 20.55 2.41
C ALA A 18 9.49 20.89 0.95
N GLY A 19 8.23 20.77 0.54
CA GLY A 19 7.77 21.00 -0.83
C GLY A 19 8.09 19.86 -1.83
N ALA A 20 8.69 18.78 -1.35
CA ALA A 20 8.96 17.56 -2.09
C ALA A 20 8.56 16.35 -1.24
N TYR A 21 8.36 15.19 -1.88
CA TYR A 21 8.07 13.96 -1.15
C TYR A 21 9.24 13.60 -0.23
N GLY A 22 8.91 13.33 1.04
CA GLY A 22 9.77 12.77 2.05
C GLY A 22 9.08 11.65 2.81
N TRP A 23 9.84 10.96 3.65
CA TRP A 23 9.36 9.89 4.50
C TRP A 23 9.81 10.14 5.94
N THR A 24 8.90 9.94 6.91
CA THR A 24 9.18 10.14 8.32
C THR A 24 8.46 9.08 9.17
N LEU A 25 9.10 8.68 10.28
CA LEU A 25 8.48 7.91 11.36
C LEU A 25 8.34 8.75 12.65
N ASP A 26 8.65 10.05 12.58
CA ASP A 26 8.44 10.95 13.71
C ASP A 26 6.95 11.16 14.00
N ARG A 27 6.55 10.83 15.22
CA ARG A 27 5.15 10.82 15.64
C ARG A 27 4.49 12.19 15.60
N ASP A 28 5.21 13.23 15.96
CA ASP A 28 4.66 14.59 16.00
C ASP A 28 4.55 15.17 14.59
N ALA A 29 5.52 14.88 13.71
CA ALA A 29 5.44 15.21 12.29
C ALA A 29 4.25 14.51 11.61
N ILE A 30 4.00 13.25 11.94
CA ILE A 30 2.85 12.48 11.42
C ILE A 30 1.54 13.11 11.88
N ARG A 31 1.38 13.45 13.16
CA ARG A 31 0.18 14.15 13.68
C ARG A 31 -0.06 15.46 12.96
N ALA A 32 0.97 16.29 12.84
CA ALA A 32 0.88 17.57 12.14
C ALA A 32 0.46 17.39 10.68
N SER A 33 1.00 16.37 9.99
CA SER A 33 0.63 16.01 8.62
C SER A 33 -0.83 15.57 8.51
N VAL A 34 -1.32 14.73 9.41
CA VAL A 34 -2.74 14.29 9.46
C VAL A 34 -3.66 15.49 9.66
N ASP A 35 -3.39 16.32 10.65
CA ASP A 35 -4.18 17.53 10.91
C ASP A 35 -4.20 18.48 9.72
N TRP A 36 -3.07 18.64 9.05
CA TRP A 36 -2.97 19.44 7.82
C TRP A 36 -3.81 18.84 6.69
N GLN A 37 -3.75 17.53 6.48
CA GLN A 37 -4.52 16.83 5.44
C GLN A 37 -6.02 16.92 5.70
N LEU A 38 -6.48 16.68 6.93
CA LEU A 38 -7.89 16.81 7.31
C LEU A 38 -8.44 18.21 7.06
N ARG A 39 -7.69 19.25 7.45
CA ARG A 39 -8.07 20.64 7.17
C ARG A 39 -8.16 20.94 5.68
N ASN A 40 -7.17 20.53 4.88
CA ASN A 40 -7.16 20.78 3.43
C ASN A 40 -8.25 20.00 2.68
N LEU A 41 -8.54 18.79 3.11
CA LEU A 41 -9.61 17.95 2.53
C LEU A 41 -11.01 18.33 3.06
N GLN A 42 -11.07 19.24 4.03
CA GLN A 42 -12.32 19.67 4.68
C GLN A 42 -13.15 18.48 5.18
N THR A 43 -12.50 17.56 5.88
CA THR A 43 -13.10 16.36 6.46
C THR A 43 -12.53 16.12 7.85
N ASP A 44 -13.30 15.46 8.69
CA ASP A 44 -12.92 14.98 10.02
C ASP A 44 -12.62 13.48 10.06
N THR A 45 -12.80 12.79 8.92
CA THR A 45 -12.65 11.34 8.83
C THR A 45 -11.84 10.90 7.62
N ILE A 46 -11.09 9.80 7.82
CA ILE A 46 -10.28 9.10 6.83
C ILE A 46 -10.84 7.69 6.71
N ASP A 47 -11.15 7.23 5.49
CA ASP A 47 -11.65 5.86 5.32
C ASP A 47 -10.53 4.84 5.56
N PHE A 48 -9.31 5.08 5.01
CA PHE A 48 -8.16 4.18 5.15
C PHE A 48 -6.91 4.95 5.57
N GLY A 49 -6.36 4.63 6.74
CA GLY A 49 -5.08 5.16 7.24
C GLY A 49 -3.98 4.11 7.08
N PHE A 50 -2.99 4.38 6.24
CA PHE A 50 -1.89 3.46 5.95
C PHE A 50 -0.61 3.84 6.70
N LEU A 51 -0.02 2.87 7.38
CA LEU A 51 1.38 2.93 7.76
C LEU A 51 2.22 2.88 6.47
N HIS A 52 3.02 3.92 6.22
CA HIS A 52 3.55 4.20 4.88
C HIS A 52 4.92 3.58 4.63
N CYS A 53 5.02 2.78 3.57
CA CYS A 53 6.27 2.34 2.95
C CYS A 53 7.25 1.70 3.94
N ILE A 54 6.80 0.66 4.65
CA ILE A 54 7.64 -0.12 5.55
C ILE A 54 8.10 -1.36 4.80
N ASP A 55 9.37 -1.41 4.41
CA ASP A 55 9.92 -2.48 3.59
C ASP A 55 10.99 -3.33 4.32
N GLU A 56 11.43 -2.89 5.51
CA GLU A 56 12.35 -3.65 6.35
C GLU A 56 11.74 -3.92 7.73
N LEU A 57 11.99 -5.10 8.29
CA LEU A 57 11.47 -5.48 9.60
C LEU A 57 11.96 -4.56 10.72
N ARG A 58 13.20 -4.05 10.64
CA ARG A 58 13.74 -3.08 11.60
C ARG A 58 12.97 -1.74 11.58
N ASP A 59 12.49 -1.33 10.40
CA ASP A 59 11.71 -0.09 10.26
C ASP A 59 10.30 -0.29 10.82
N LEU A 60 9.76 -1.50 10.76
CA LEU A 60 8.49 -1.82 11.40
C LEU A 60 8.55 -1.64 12.92
N GLU A 61 9.67 -2.05 13.57
CA GLU A 61 9.87 -1.81 15.00
C GLU A 61 9.87 -0.31 15.33
N THR A 62 10.56 0.50 14.53
CA THR A 62 10.58 1.96 14.68
C THR A 62 9.20 2.58 14.42
N ALA A 63 8.48 2.06 13.43
CA ALA A 63 7.15 2.53 13.04
C ALA A 63 6.03 2.13 14.02
N TRP A 64 6.34 1.34 15.06
CA TRP A 64 5.32 0.86 16.01
C TRP A 64 4.56 2.00 16.68
N GLY A 65 5.26 3.06 17.09
CA GLY A 65 4.63 4.26 17.65
C GLY A 65 3.66 4.96 16.68
N THR A 66 3.95 4.90 15.37
CA THR A 66 3.05 5.39 14.32
C THR A 66 1.83 4.51 14.18
N LEU A 67 2.00 3.18 14.24
CA LEU A 67 0.88 2.24 14.23
C LEU A 67 -0.05 2.46 15.42
N GLU A 68 0.50 2.62 16.63
CA GLU A 68 -0.29 2.96 17.83
C GLU A 68 -1.09 4.26 17.64
N GLU A 69 -0.50 5.26 16.97
CA GLU A 69 -1.21 6.51 16.69
C GLU A 69 -2.36 6.30 15.70
N ILE A 70 -2.18 5.48 14.65
CA ILE A 70 -3.24 5.13 13.71
C ILE A 70 -4.39 4.41 14.44
N LEU A 71 -4.04 3.45 15.32
CA LEU A 71 -5.03 2.71 16.12
C LEU A 71 -5.78 3.64 17.06
N ARG A 72 -5.09 4.58 17.72
CA ARG A 72 -5.73 5.60 18.56
C ARG A 72 -6.71 6.46 17.76
N LEU A 73 -6.34 6.87 16.55
CA LEU A 73 -7.24 7.62 15.65
C LEU A 73 -8.41 6.78 15.17
N LYS A 74 -8.23 5.44 15.02
CA LYS A 74 -9.33 4.50 14.75
C LYS A 74 -10.31 4.45 15.91
N ASP A 75 -9.83 4.33 17.14
CA ASP A 75 -10.67 4.33 18.35
C ASP A 75 -11.46 5.62 18.52
N GLN A 76 -10.91 6.74 18.07
CA GLN A 76 -11.57 8.05 18.06
C GLN A 76 -12.53 8.26 16.87
N GLY A 77 -12.62 7.32 15.94
CA GLY A 77 -13.46 7.40 14.75
C GLY A 77 -12.93 8.32 13.66
N VAL A 78 -11.70 8.82 13.79
CA VAL A 78 -11.03 9.64 12.75
C VAL A 78 -10.57 8.76 11.59
N VAL A 79 -9.99 7.61 11.87
CA VAL A 79 -9.61 6.57 10.89
C VAL A 79 -10.60 5.41 10.99
N ARG A 80 -11.16 4.95 9.87
CA ARG A 80 -12.09 3.82 9.87
C ARG A 80 -11.39 2.48 9.74
N HIS A 81 -10.40 2.38 8.86
CA HIS A 81 -9.68 1.16 8.55
C HIS A 81 -8.17 1.39 8.57
N VAL A 82 -7.45 0.40 9.08
CA VAL A 82 -5.97 0.45 9.19
C VAL A 82 -5.35 -0.32 8.05
N GLY A 83 -4.36 0.27 7.41
CA GLY A 83 -3.62 -0.33 6.32
C GLY A 83 -2.10 -0.29 6.51
N LEU A 84 -1.41 -1.11 5.75
CA LEU A 84 0.04 -1.11 5.59
C LEU A 84 0.39 -0.96 4.11
N SER A 85 1.31 -0.06 3.77
CA SER A 85 1.94 0.00 2.46
C SER A 85 3.34 -0.60 2.53
N SER A 86 3.59 -1.66 1.77
CA SER A 86 4.87 -2.36 1.75
C SER A 86 5.09 -3.07 0.41
N HIS A 87 6.38 -3.34 0.07
CA HIS A 87 6.78 -4.17 -1.06
C HIS A 87 7.30 -5.55 -0.60
N THR A 88 7.42 -5.77 0.71
CA THR A 88 8.12 -6.92 1.30
C THR A 88 7.13 -7.89 1.96
N PRO A 89 7.00 -9.13 1.46
CA PRO A 89 6.11 -10.13 2.04
C PRO A 89 6.36 -10.40 3.53
N ALA A 90 7.61 -10.44 3.95
CA ALA A 90 7.97 -10.70 5.36
C ALA A 90 7.43 -9.61 6.30
N VAL A 91 7.48 -8.34 5.89
CA VAL A 91 6.93 -7.21 6.68
C VAL A 91 5.42 -7.31 6.80
N VAL A 92 4.73 -7.58 5.68
CA VAL A 92 3.27 -7.76 5.68
C VAL A 92 2.89 -8.93 6.57
N ASN A 93 3.56 -10.08 6.42
CA ASN A 93 3.30 -11.28 7.21
C ASN A 93 3.49 -11.03 8.71
N ARG A 94 4.54 -10.28 9.10
CA ARG A 94 4.80 -9.92 10.50
C ARG A 94 3.66 -9.06 11.08
N LEU A 95 3.16 -8.08 10.31
CA LEU A 95 2.10 -7.22 10.82
C LEU A 95 0.71 -7.89 10.79
N LEU A 96 0.48 -8.86 9.91
CA LEU A 96 -0.73 -9.69 9.93
C LEU A 96 -0.89 -10.48 11.25
N GLU A 97 0.22 -10.85 11.91
CA GLU A 97 0.18 -11.53 13.21
C GLU A 97 -0.51 -10.70 14.30
N GLU A 98 -0.45 -9.38 14.21
CA GLU A 98 -1.07 -8.46 15.17
C GLU A 98 -2.59 -8.34 15.01
N LYS A 99 -3.16 -8.83 13.91
CA LYS A 99 -4.62 -8.82 13.64
C LYS A 99 -5.25 -7.41 13.65
N VAL A 100 -4.48 -6.40 13.28
CA VAL A 100 -4.92 -4.99 13.28
C VAL A 100 -5.17 -4.44 11.88
N LEU A 101 -4.74 -5.17 10.83
CA LEU A 101 -4.87 -4.71 9.45
C LEU A 101 -6.25 -5.03 8.87
N ASP A 102 -6.83 -4.05 8.22
CA ASP A 102 -8.01 -4.19 7.35
C ASP A 102 -7.60 -4.26 5.86
N LEU A 103 -6.45 -3.63 5.49
CA LEU A 103 -6.02 -3.50 4.10
C LEU A 103 -4.49 -3.48 3.98
N VAL A 104 -3.97 -4.04 2.90
CA VAL A 104 -2.54 -3.94 2.53
C VAL A 104 -2.44 -3.30 1.15
N MET A 105 -1.60 -2.28 1.00
CA MET A 105 -1.17 -1.80 -0.31
C MET A 105 0.11 -2.52 -0.71
N PHE A 106 0.04 -3.33 -1.76
CA PHE A 106 1.12 -4.19 -2.19
C PHE A 106 1.37 -4.10 -3.69
N SER A 107 2.62 -4.26 -4.12
CA SER A 107 2.97 -4.23 -5.54
C SER A 107 2.69 -5.58 -6.18
N ILE A 108 1.73 -5.65 -7.12
CA ILE A 108 1.37 -6.88 -7.83
C ILE A 108 1.38 -6.63 -9.33
N ASN A 109 2.20 -7.38 -10.04
CA ASN A 109 2.22 -7.47 -11.49
C ASN A 109 3.01 -8.74 -11.92
N PRO A 110 2.88 -9.22 -13.16
CA PRO A 110 3.53 -10.46 -13.58
C PRO A 110 5.06 -10.40 -13.50
N ALA A 111 5.70 -9.26 -13.72
CA ALA A 111 7.16 -9.16 -13.59
C ALA A 111 7.62 -9.40 -12.16
N TYR A 112 6.96 -8.79 -11.18
CA TYR A 112 7.33 -8.93 -9.77
C TYR A 112 6.99 -10.33 -9.22
N ASP A 113 5.83 -10.86 -9.58
CA ASP A 113 5.40 -12.17 -9.10
C ASP A 113 6.22 -13.33 -9.68
N TYR A 114 6.89 -13.14 -10.81
CA TYR A 114 7.83 -14.10 -11.39
C TYR A 114 9.30 -13.73 -11.21
N SER A 115 9.59 -12.78 -10.30
CA SER A 115 10.96 -12.33 -9.97
C SER A 115 11.74 -11.81 -11.19
N ALA A 116 11.04 -11.24 -12.15
CA ALA A 116 11.61 -10.65 -13.36
C ALA A 116 11.70 -9.12 -13.30
N GLY A 117 11.28 -8.49 -12.20
CA GLY A 117 11.20 -7.03 -12.04
C GLY A 117 12.14 -6.51 -10.97
N GLY A 118 12.87 -5.45 -11.20
CA GLY A 118 13.81 -4.68 -10.40
C GLY A 118 13.68 -4.71 -8.85
N GLU A 119 14.07 -3.63 -8.20
CA GLU A 119 14.20 -3.51 -6.73
C GLU A 119 12.91 -3.76 -5.92
N PHE A 120 11.74 -3.64 -6.56
CA PHE A 120 10.43 -3.87 -5.88
C PHE A 120 9.89 -5.30 -6.09
N ALA A 121 10.63 -6.17 -6.79
CA ALA A 121 10.29 -7.59 -6.96
C ALA A 121 10.79 -8.42 -5.78
N ILE A 122 10.41 -8.05 -4.56
CA ILE A 122 10.84 -8.68 -3.33
C ILE A 122 9.98 -9.92 -3.06
N GLY A 123 10.65 -11.00 -2.65
CA GLY A 123 10.03 -12.30 -2.40
C GLY A 123 9.91 -13.18 -3.65
N GLY A 124 9.92 -14.49 -3.45
CA GLY A 124 9.73 -15.47 -4.53
C GLY A 124 8.26 -15.59 -4.95
N ALA A 125 8.01 -16.14 -6.13
CA ALA A 125 6.66 -16.33 -6.69
C ALA A 125 5.71 -17.05 -5.71
N GLN A 126 6.20 -18.11 -5.05
CA GLN A 126 5.40 -18.87 -4.10
C GLN A 126 5.12 -18.07 -2.83
N GLU A 127 6.12 -17.40 -2.27
CA GLU A 127 5.98 -16.56 -1.07
C GLU A 127 4.95 -15.44 -1.27
N ARG A 128 4.98 -14.79 -2.43
CA ARG A 128 4.02 -13.74 -2.79
C ARG A 128 2.60 -14.30 -2.91
N MET A 129 2.44 -15.44 -3.58
CA MET A 129 1.14 -16.11 -3.72
C MET A 129 0.58 -16.56 -2.36
N ASP A 130 1.44 -17.08 -1.48
CA ASP A 130 1.02 -17.49 -0.13
C ASP A 130 0.61 -16.30 0.72
N LEU A 131 1.27 -15.14 0.56
CA LEU A 131 0.84 -13.89 1.17
C LEU A 131 -0.57 -13.48 0.69
N TYR A 132 -0.84 -13.54 -0.63
CA TYR A 132 -2.17 -13.17 -1.16
C TYR A 132 -3.27 -14.06 -0.59
N ARG A 133 -3.05 -15.37 -0.55
CA ARG A 133 -3.97 -16.34 0.05
C ARG A 133 -4.16 -16.10 1.54
N ARG A 134 -3.09 -15.75 2.25
CA ARG A 134 -3.16 -15.42 3.67
C ARG A 134 -4.02 -14.19 3.92
N CYS A 135 -3.81 -13.12 3.16
CA CYS A 135 -4.62 -11.90 3.25
C CYS A 135 -6.12 -12.24 3.03
N GLU A 136 -6.43 -13.00 1.98
CA GLU A 136 -7.81 -13.43 1.70
C GLU A 136 -8.41 -14.25 2.85
N ALA A 137 -7.68 -15.24 3.35
CA ALA A 137 -8.14 -16.11 4.43
C ALA A 137 -8.35 -15.37 5.76
N GLU A 138 -7.55 -14.33 6.02
CA GLU A 138 -7.66 -13.49 7.23
C GLU A 138 -8.64 -12.30 7.07
N GLY A 139 -9.26 -12.15 5.89
CA GLY A 139 -10.20 -11.05 5.60
C GLY A 139 -9.53 -9.69 5.42
N VAL A 140 -8.22 -9.67 5.14
CA VAL A 140 -7.45 -8.46 4.86
C VAL A 140 -7.42 -8.22 3.36
N GLY A 141 -7.97 -7.08 2.91
CA GLY A 141 -8.00 -6.74 1.49
C GLY A 141 -6.64 -6.31 0.96
N ILE A 142 -6.44 -6.46 -0.36
CA ILE A 142 -5.25 -5.97 -1.04
C ILE A 142 -5.63 -4.85 -2.01
N SER A 143 -4.98 -3.69 -1.85
CA SER A 143 -4.98 -2.59 -2.81
C SER A 143 -3.69 -2.65 -3.61
N VAL A 144 -3.78 -2.86 -4.92
CA VAL A 144 -2.59 -3.10 -5.75
C VAL A 144 -1.98 -1.80 -6.21
N MET A 145 -0.69 -1.64 -5.97
CA MET A 145 0.17 -0.61 -6.57
C MET A 145 1.11 -1.22 -7.62
N LYS A 146 1.68 -0.37 -8.49
CA LYS A 146 2.67 -0.75 -9.50
C LYS A 146 2.22 -1.84 -10.49
N ALA A 147 0.92 -1.88 -10.82
CA ALA A 147 0.35 -2.85 -11.76
C ALA A 147 1.08 -2.87 -13.12
N PHE A 148 1.66 -1.76 -13.55
CA PHE A 148 2.40 -1.63 -14.81
C PHE A 148 3.93 -1.71 -14.65
N SER A 149 4.44 -2.05 -13.45
CA SER A 149 5.90 -2.04 -13.16
C SER A 149 6.57 -0.70 -13.55
N GLY A 150 5.98 0.43 -13.15
CA GLY A 150 6.46 1.76 -13.54
C GLY A 150 6.30 2.08 -15.05
N GLY A 151 5.46 1.33 -15.74
CA GLY A 151 5.26 1.44 -17.19
C GLY A 151 6.11 0.49 -18.01
N GLN A 152 7.06 -0.22 -17.41
CA GLN A 152 7.96 -1.15 -18.11
C GLN A 152 7.20 -2.26 -18.85
N LEU A 153 6.13 -2.78 -18.26
CA LEU A 153 5.33 -3.85 -18.86
C LEU A 153 4.56 -3.43 -20.12
N LEU A 154 4.38 -2.14 -20.34
CA LEU A 154 3.62 -1.60 -21.47
C LEU A 154 4.46 -1.35 -22.73
N ASP A 155 5.77 -1.57 -22.67
CA ASP A 155 6.70 -1.37 -23.77
C ASP A 155 7.59 -2.62 -23.94
N GLU A 156 7.60 -3.20 -25.15
CA GLU A 156 8.39 -4.41 -25.47
C GLU A 156 9.88 -4.24 -25.18
N LYS A 157 10.42 -3.02 -25.34
CA LYS A 157 11.84 -2.74 -25.12
C LYS A 157 12.24 -2.73 -23.64
N THR A 158 11.30 -2.44 -22.76
CA THR A 158 11.56 -2.32 -21.31
C THR A 158 10.94 -3.47 -20.50
N SER A 159 10.04 -4.23 -21.11
CA SER A 159 9.37 -5.34 -20.43
C SER A 159 10.36 -6.48 -20.16
N PRO A 160 10.51 -6.90 -18.88
CA PRO A 160 11.36 -8.03 -18.54
C PRO A 160 10.77 -9.38 -19.00
N LEU A 161 9.56 -9.38 -19.56
CA LEU A 161 8.89 -10.56 -20.09
C LEU A 161 9.21 -10.81 -21.58
N GLY A 162 9.98 -9.93 -22.23
CA GLY A 162 10.29 -10.01 -23.66
C GLY A 162 9.12 -9.69 -24.59
N CYS A 163 8.02 -9.18 -24.05
CA CYS A 163 6.86 -8.69 -24.79
C CYS A 163 6.15 -7.58 -24.02
N ALA A 164 5.47 -6.67 -24.72
CA ALA A 164 4.58 -5.70 -24.09
C ALA A 164 3.26 -6.35 -23.69
N LEU A 165 2.73 -5.94 -22.54
CA LEU A 165 1.37 -6.23 -22.12
C LEU A 165 0.51 -4.99 -22.31
N THR A 166 -0.80 -5.19 -22.48
CA THR A 166 -1.76 -4.09 -22.43
C THR A 166 -2.09 -3.72 -20.99
N GLU A 167 -2.58 -2.51 -20.77
CA GLU A 167 -3.07 -2.05 -19.46
C GLU A 167 -4.14 -3.00 -18.91
N TYR A 168 -5.03 -3.50 -19.77
CA TYR A 168 -6.07 -4.46 -19.41
C TYR A 168 -5.50 -5.76 -18.88
N GLN A 169 -4.47 -6.33 -19.54
CA GLN A 169 -3.83 -7.55 -19.09
C GLN A 169 -3.15 -7.37 -17.73
N CYS A 170 -2.48 -6.24 -17.52
CA CYS A 170 -1.84 -5.94 -16.24
C CYS A 170 -2.86 -5.78 -15.11
N ILE A 171 -3.94 -5.05 -15.35
CA ILE A 171 -5.01 -4.84 -14.35
C ILE A 171 -5.73 -6.14 -14.06
N GLN A 172 -6.09 -6.91 -15.09
CA GLN A 172 -6.77 -8.20 -14.94
C GLN A 172 -5.89 -9.19 -14.17
N TYR A 173 -4.61 -9.26 -14.51
CA TYR A 173 -3.64 -10.09 -13.79
C TYR A 173 -3.66 -9.82 -12.27
N ALA A 174 -3.68 -8.55 -11.90
CA ALA A 174 -3.71 -8.15 -10.50
C ALA A 174 -5.06 -8.48 -9.83
N LEU A 175 -6.18 -8.20 -10.51
CA LEU A 175 -7.53 -8.49 -9.99
C LEU A 175 -7.81 -9.98 -9.82
N ASP A 176 -7.14 -10.85 -10.57
CA ASP A 176 -7.29 -12.31 -10.45
C ASP A 176 -6.52 -12.91 -9.25
N LYS A 177 -5.79 -12.09 -8.48
CA LYS A 177 -5.07 -12.59 -7.30
C LYS A 177 -5.99 -12.67 -6.08
N PRO A 178 -5.80 -13.69 -5.21
CA PRO A 178 -6.55 -13.81 -3.97
C PRO A 178 -6.47 -12.53 -3.11
N GLY A 179 -7.56 -12.14 -2.51
CA GLY A 179 -7.64 -11.00 -1.58
C GLY A 179 -7.59 -9.61 -2.24
N VAL A 180 -7.40 -9.51 -3.56
CA VAL A 180 -7.32 -8.22 -4.25
C VAL A 180 -8.71 -7.58 -4.36
N LEU A 181 -8.84 -6.35 -3.83
CA LEU A 181 -10.07 -5.55 -3.87
C LEU A 181 -10.02 -4.45 -4.92
N THR A 182 -8.85 -3.89 -5.18
CA THR A 182 -8.70 -2.75 -6.09
C THR A 182 -7.29 -2.66 -6.66
N VAL A 183 -7.19 -2.03 -7.82
CA VAL A 183 -5.93 -1.72 -8.49
C VAL A 183 -5.82 -0.21 -8.67
N LEU A 184 -4.71 0.38 -8.25
CA LEU A 184 -4.38 1.79 -8.42
C LEU A 184 -3.30 1.94 -9.51
N PRO A 185 -3.71 1.96 -10.80
CA PRO A 185 -2.76 2.12 -11.88
C PRO A 185 -2.24 3.55 -11.92
N GLY A 186 -0.95 3.71 -12.21
CA GLY A 186 -0.41 5.03 -12.54
C GLY A 186 -0.96 5.51 -13.88
N VAL A 187 -1.40 6.76 -13.93
CA VAL A 187 -1.79 7.44 -15.19
C VAL A 187 -0.68 8.40 -15.59
N ARG A 188 -0.39 8.50 -16.89
CA ARG A 188 0.56 9.45 -17.48
C ARG A 188 -0.16 10.69 -17.97
#